data_b2d8cd6ea67e904dfc0f7149384477a3
#
_entry.id   b2d8cd6ea67e904dfc0f7149384477a3
#
_cell.length_a   1.000
_cell.length_b   1.000
_cell.length_c   1.000
_cell.angle_alpha   90.00
_cell.angle_beta   90.00
_cell.angle_gamma   90.00
#
_symmetry.space_group_name_H-M   'P 1'
#
loop_
_entity.id
_entity.type
_entity.pdbx_description
1 polymer ?
#
loop_
_entity_poly.entity_id
_entity_poly.type
_entity_poly.pdbx_seq_one_letter_code
_entity_poly.pdbx_strand_id
1 'polypeptide(L)'
;MSASVLYDAPGPKALVRNRLYAVIGTLAIAALIGISLLRLADKGHLAPEMWDIFNYAGIRQNIADALIATLKAFGLAAVGSLVLGVLLAVGRLSDHKPVRWAATTFIELFRSLPLLITIYAIWVGFLTDYSMWALAAGLSIYNGCVQAEVLRAGVNAVPRGQSEAAYALGMRKTQVMVTVLMPQAVRSMLPTIISQLVVTLKDTSLGFIILYPELLQTARLIASNTLVNEQYPYVSTITVIGTIYIALCLLLSSLATWIEKRGRRAKNGIAVAPAVQAPGTIDATAGTFGTPGPDAGGAGGAGTGTDGAGGGGVTNN
;
A
#
# COMPACT_ATOMS: atom_id res chain seq x y z
N MET A 1 18.04 19.65 5.37
CA MET A 1 16.69 19.59 4.80
C MET A 1 16.76 20.01 3.36
N SER A 2 16.88 19.08 2.42
CA SER A 2 16.84 19.37 0.98
C SER A 2 15.39 19.64 0.60
N ALA A 3 15.05 20.91 0.35
CA ALA A 3 13.79 21.28 -0.29
C ALA A 3 13.73 20.54 -1.63
N SER A 4 12.63 19.82 -1.90
CA SER A 4 12.47 19.14 -3.17
C SER A 4 12.40 20.21 -4.27
N VAL A 5 13.39 20.22 -5.12
CA VAL A 5 13.54 21.17 -6.26
C VAL A 5 12.42 20.97 -7.31
N LEU A 6 11.54 19.99 -7.14
CA LEU A 6 10.50 19.62 -8.11
C LEU A 6 9.18 20.39 -8.00
N TYR A 7 8.97 21.16 -6.91
CA TYR A 7 7.74 21.95 -6.74
C TYR A 7 8.09 23.30 -6.12
N ASP A 8 7.98 24.36 -6.89
CA ASP A 8 7.98 25.73 -6.35
C ASP A 8 6.86 25.88 -5.33
N ALA A 9 7.18 26.41 -4.16
CA ALA A 9 6.17 26.73 -3.16
C ALA A 9 5.14 27.68 -3.78
N PRO A 10 3.84 27.40 -3.65
CA PRO A 10 2.81 28.23 -4.28
C PRO A 10 2.92 29.66 -3.76
N GLY A 11 3.04 30.62 -4.67
CA GLY A 11 3.09 32.05 -4.34
C GLY A 11 1.81 32.51 -3.62
N PRO A 12 1.83 33.70 -2.97
CA PRO A 12 0.71 34.16 -2.13
C PRO A 12 -0.63 34.24 -2.87
N LYS A 13 -0.64 34.61 -4.15
CA LYS A 13 -1.87 34.56 -4.97
C LYS A 13 -2.37 33.14 -5.24
N ALA A 14 -1.45 32.19 -5.43
CA ALA A 14 -1.80 30.77 -5.61
C ALA A 14 -2.36 30.17 -4.32
N LEU A 15 -1.82 30.54 -3.16
CA LEU A 15 -2.34 30.09 -1.85
C LEU A 15 -3.78 30.57 -1.62
N VAL A 16 -4.08 31.84 -1.93
CA VAL A 16 -5.45 32.37 -1.80
C VAL A 16 -6.40 31.65 -2.75
N ARG A 17 -6.00 31.47 -4.01
CA ARG A 17 -6.80 30.73 -5.01
C ARG A 17 -7.05 29.28 -4.59
N ASN A 18 -6.03 28.59 -4.08
CA ASN A 18 -6.16 27.19 -3.63
C ASN A 18 -7.08 27.09 -2.41
N ARG A 19 -7.02 28.07 -1.47
CA ARG A 19 -7.98 28.13 -0.35
C ARG A 19 -9.39 28.36 -0.85
N LEU A 20 -9.59 29.27 -1.80
CA LEU A 20 -10.90 29.52 -2.40
C LEU A 20 -11.45 28.26 -3.07
N TYR A 21 -10.65 27.55 -3.87
CA TYR A 21 -11.05 26.29 -4.49
C TYR A 21 -11.34 25.20 -3.44
N ALA A 22 -10.56 25.13 -2.38
CA ALA A 22 -10.82 24.19 -1.28
C ALA A 22 -12.16 24.51 -0.59
N VAL A 23 -12.45 25.78 -0.30
CA VAL A 23 -13.72 26.18 0.30
C VAL A 23 -14.89 25.88 -0.64
N ILE A 24 -14.80 26.28 -1.91
CA ILE A 24 -15.86 25.99 -2.91
C ILE A 24 -16.08 24.49 -3.05
N GLY A 25 -15.00 23.69 -3.16
CA GLY A 25 -15.07 22.24 -3.24
C GLY A 25 -15.72 21.60 -2.01
N THR A 26 -15.33 22.08 -0.82
CA THR A 26 -15.93 21.60 0.44
C THR A 26 -17.42 21.94 0.52
N LEU A 27 -17.80 23.18 0.15
CA LEU A 27 -19.21 23.59 0.12
C LEU A 27 -20.02 22.79 -0.92
N ALA A 28 -19.45 22.54 -2.09
CA ALA A 28 -20.09 21.74 -3.13
C ALA A 28 -20.32 20.28 -2.67
N ILE A 29 -19.32 19.67 -2.02
CA ILE A 29 -19.46 18.32 -1.44
C ILE A 29 -20.48 18.31 -0.31
N ALA A 30 -20.43 19.29 0.59
CA ALA A 30 -21.39 19.41 1.68
C ALA A 30 -22.84 19.60 1.17
N ALA A 31 -23.02 20.43 0.13
CA ALA A 31 -24.30 20.61 -0.54
C ALA A 31 -24.80 19.30 -1.18
N LEU A 32 -23.95 18.57 -1.87
CA LEU A 32 -24.31 17.28 -2.48
C LEU A 32 -24.74 16.27 -1.42
N ILE A 33 -23.99 16.15 -0.32
CA ILE A 33 -24.33 15.27 0.81
C ILE A 33 -25.65 15.74 1.44
N GLY A 34 -25.82 17.03 1.70
CA GLY A 34 -27.02 17.60 2.28
C GLY A 34 -28.26 17.32 1.43
N ILE A 35 -28.18 17.57 0.11
CA ILE A 35 -29.29 17.29 -0.81
C ILE A 35 -29.60 15.78 -0.83
N SER A 36 -28.59 14.92 -0.81
CA SER A 36 -28.79 13.46 -0.80
C SER A 36 -29.51 13.02 0.49
N LEU A 37 -29.08 13.53 1.65
CA LEU A 37 -29.72 13.23 2.94
C LEU A 37 -31.16 13.74 3.01
N LEU A 38 -31.43 14.96 2.53
CA LEU A 38 -32.78 15.51 2.45
C LEU A 38 -33.67 14.63 1.56
N ARG A 39 -33.21 14.23 0.39
CA ARG A 39 -33.94 13.32 -0.50
C ARG A 39 -34.24 11.96 0.13
N LEU A 40 -33.29 11.41 0.91
CA LEU A 40 -33.50 10.16 1.64
C LEU A 40 -34.50 10.34 2.79
N ALA A 41 -34.47 11.49 3.47
CA ALA A 41 -35.42 11.82 4.53
C ALA A 41 -36.85 12.02 3.98
N ASP A 42 -36.98 12.79 2.89
CA ASP A 42 -38.27 13.03 2.23
C ASP A 42 -38.93 11.73 1.74
N LYS A 43 -38.12 10.76 1.33
CA LYS A 43 -38.61 9.44 0.92
C LYS A 43 -38.82 8.47 2.10
N GLY A 44 -38.63 8.89 3.33
CA GLY A 44 -38.83 8.04 4.52
C GLY A 44 -37.71 7.01 4.80
N HIS A 45 -36.63 6.97 4.02
CA HIS A 45 -35.53 5.99 4.21
C HIS A 45 -34.76 6.23 5.52
N LEU A 46 -34.85 7.41 6.14
CA LEU A 46 -34.20 7.72 7.41
C LEU A 46 -35.18 7.66 8.60
N ALA A 47 -36.43 7.26 8.38
CA ALA A 47 -37.43 7.12 9.44
C ALA A 47 -36.96 6.13 10.52
N PRO A 48 -37.27 6.39 11.82
CA PRO A 48 -36.84 5.52 12.91
C PRO A 48 -37.25 4.06 12.73
N GLU A 49 -38.43 3.82 12.17
CA GLU A 49 -39.00 2.50 11.93
C GLU A 49 -38.11 1.65 11.01
N MET A 50 -37.36 2.28 10.09
CA MET A 50 -36.41 1.60 9.23
C MET A 50 -35.20 1.02 9.99
N TRP A 51 -34.98 1.48 11.23
CA TRP A 51 -33.89 1.02 12.10
C TRP A 51 -34.37 0.02 13.14
N ASP A 52 -35.66 -0.04 13.41
CA ASP A 52 -36.27 -0.96 14.39
C ASP A 52 -36.10 -2.42 13.99
N ILE A 53 -35.87 -2.72 12.72
CA ILE A 53 -35.57 -4.09 12.22
C ILE A 53 -34.42 -4.73 12.96
N PHE A 54 -33.42 -3.95 13.40
CA PHE A 54 -32.25 -4.49 14.11
C PHE A 54 -32.54 -4.87 15.57
N ASN A 55 -33.71 -4.56 16.08
CA ASN A 55 -34.20 -5.00 17.40
C ASN A 55 -34.64 -6.47 17.36
N TYR A 56 -34.94 -7.03 16.19
CA TYR A 56 -35.32 -8.44 16.05
C TYR A 56 -34.13 -9.36 16.24
N ALA A 57 -34.26 -10.34 17.14
CA ALA A 57 -33.19 -11.29 17.46
C ALA A 57 -32.70 -12.05 16.23
N GLY A 58 -33.61 -12.48 15.34
CA GLY A 58 -33.26 -13.21 14.12
C GLY A 58 -32.40 -12.39 13.16
N ILE A 59 -32.65 -11.08 13.01
CA ILE A 59 -31.84 -10.20 12.14
C ILE A 59 -30.46 -10.02 12.73
N ARG A 60 -30.35 -9.82 14.04
CA ARG A 60 -29.03 -9.72 14.71
C ARG A 60 -28.24 -11.00 14.58
N GLN A 61 -28.91 -12.16 14.71
CA GLN A 61 -28.25 -13.46 14.53
C GLN A 61 -27.76 -13.66 13.10
N ASN A 62 -28.57 -13.33 12.09
CA ASN A 62 -28.16 -13.40 10.69
C ASN A 62 -26.92 -12.53 10.40
N ILE A 63 -26.85 -11.33 10.99
CA ILE A 63 -25.70 -10.45 10.85
C ILE A 63 -24.46 -11.04 11.55
N ALA A 64 -24.62 -11.62 12.73
CA ALA A 64 -23.53 -12.28 13.46
C ALA A 64 -22.99 -13.50 12.70
N ASP A 65 -23.87 -14.33 12.16
CA ASP A 65 -23.48 -15.49 11.34
C ASP A 65 -22.77 -15.07 10.05
N ALA A 66 -23.27 -14.01 9.40
CA ALA A 66 -22.64 -13.42 8.22
C ALA A 66 -21.26 -12.83 8.53
N LEU A 67 -21.10 -12.18 9.69
CA LEU A 67 -19.80 -11.69 10.15
C LEU A 67 -18.80 -12.85 10.32
N ILE A 68 -19.22 -13.94 10.94
CA ILE A 68 -18.39 -15.15 11.10
C ILE A 68 -18.05 -15.74 9.73
N ALA A 69 -19.01 -15.82 8.81
CA ALA A 69 -18.79 -16.30 7.45
C ALA A 69 -17.76 -15.42 6.70
N THR A 70 -17.91 -14.09 6.79
CA THR A 70 -16.95 -13.13 6.23
C THR A 70 -15.53 -13.36 6.77
N LEU A 71 -15.39 -13.49 8.09
CA LEU A 71 -14.11 -13.71 8.74
C LEU A 71 -13.49 -15.07 8.40
N LYS A 72 -14.31 -16.13 8.24
CA LYS A 72 -13.83 -17.45 7.77
C LYS A 72 -13.28 -17.36 6.35
N ALA A 73 -14.03 -16.76 5.42
CA ALA A 73 -13.59 -16.59 4.04
C ALA A 73 -12.31 -15.72 3.97
N PHE A 74 -12.29 -14.62 4.72
CA PHE A 74 -11.10 -13.78 4.84
C PHE A 74 -9.89 -14.54 5.38
N GLY A 75 -10.03 -15.28 6.48
CA GLY A 75 -8.93 -16.03 7.08
C GLY A 75 -8.33 -17.05 6.12
N LEU A 76 -9.18 -17.81 5.43
CA LEU A 76 -8.74 -18.77 4.40
C LEU A 76 -8.04 -18.05 3.23
N ALA A 77 -8.61 -16.97 2.73
CA ALA A 77 -8.05 -16.19 1.64
C ALA A 77 -6.73 -15.52 2.04
N ALA A 78 -6.62 -15.00 3.25
CA ALA A 78 -5.41 -14.37 3.78
C ALA A 78 -4.25 -15.38 3.86
N VAL A 79 -4.49 -16.54 4.46
CA VAL A 79 -3.47 -17.61 4.53
C VAL A 79 -3.12 -18.11 3.13
N GLY A 80 -4.11 -18.40 2.30
CA GLY A 80 -3.92 -18.85 0.92
C GLY A 80 -3.12 -17.85 0.07
N SER A 81 -3.45 -16.56 0.15
CA SER A 81 -2.74 -15.52 -0.60
C SER A 81 -1.31 -15.31 -0.13
N LEU A 82 -1.03 -15.40 1.17
CA LEU A 82 0.33 -15.28 1.70
C LEU A 82 1.20 -16.48 1.27
N VAL A 83 0.68 -17.70 1.41
CA VAL A 83 1.39 -18.92 0.99
C VAL A 83 1.67 -18.91 -0.51
N LEU A 84 0.64 -18.65 -1.32
CA LEU A 84 0.77 -18.59 -2.77
C LEU A 84 1.67 -17.43 -3.19
N GLY A 85 1.57 -16.29 -2.53
CA GLY A 85 2.42 -15.12 -2.77
C GLY A 85 3.90 -15.41 -2.57
N VAL A 86 4.26 -16.10 -1.48
CA VAL A 86 5.64 -16.52 -1.23
C VAL A 86 6.12 -17.52 -2.29
N LEU A 87 5.31 -18.54 -2.60
CA LEU A 87 5.66 -19.56 -3.61
C LEU A 87 5.89 -18.92 -4.99
N LEU A 88 5.00 -18.06 -5.42
CA LEU A 88 5.12 -17.36 -6.71
C LEU A 88 6.29 -16.36 -6.73
N ALA A 89 6.55 -15.65 -5.63
CA ALA A 89 7.70 -14.76 -5.52
C ALA A 89 9.02 -15.53 -5.65
N VAL A 90 9.16 -16.65 -4.95
CA VAL A 90 10.33 -17.52 -5.04
C VAL A 90 10.47 -18.09 -6.46
N GLY A 91 9.37 -18.54 -7.07
CA GLY A 91 9.35 -19.03 -8.45
C GLY A 91 9.81 -17.97 -9.44
N ARG A 92 9.33 -16.73 -9.32
CA ARG A 92 9.68 -15.61 -10.21
C ARG A 92 11.12 -15.12 -10.02
N LEU A 93 11.71 -15.30 -8.84
CA LEU A 93 13.09 -14.96 -8.52
C LEU A 93 14.07 -16.11 -8.82
N SER A 94 13.58 -17.27 -9.27
CA SER A 94 14.38 -18.44 -9.59
C SER A 94 15.26 -18.23 -10.81
N ASP A 95 16.46 -18.86 -10.81
CA ASP A 95 17.36 -18.93 -11.98
C ASP A 95 16.86 -19.88 -13.05
N HIS A 96 16.04 -20.87 -12.68
CA HIS A 96 15.51 -21.85 -13.62
C HIS A 96 14.48 -21.19 -14.54
N LYS A 97 14.86 -21.00 -15.81
CA LYS A 97 14.01 -20.34 -16.80
C LYS A 97 12.58 -20.88 -16.86
N PRO A 98 12.33 -22.22 -16.88
CA PRO A 98 10.96 -22.76 -16.92
C PRO A 98 10.12 -22.35 -15.69
N VAL A 99 10.71 -22.43 -14.48
CA VAL A 99 10.02 -22.07 -13.23
C VAL A 99 9.69 -20.57 -13.21
N ARG A 100 10.67 -19.75 -13.55
CA ARG A 100 10.49 -18.30 -13.61
C ARG A 100 9.43 -17.91 -14.64
N TRP A 101 9.46 -18.52 -15.83
CA TRP A 101 8.50 -18.25 -16.88
C TRP A 101 7.09 -18.66 -16.45
N ALA A 102 6.91 -19.87 -15.90
CA ALA A 102 5.61 -20.34 -15.40
C ALA A 102 5.05 -19.44 -14.33
N ALA A 103 5.86 -19.08 -13.31
CA ALA A 103 5.43 -18.17 -12.24
C ALA A 103 5.07 -16.76 -12.79
N THR A 104 5.87 -16.24 -13.73
CA THR A 104 5.60 -14.93 -14.35
C THR A 104 4.30 -14.95 -15.13
N THR A 105 4.09 -15.95 -16.00
CA THR A 105 2.87 -16.07 -16.80
C THR A 105 1.63 -16.22 -15.90
N PHE A 106 1.72 -17.03 -14.85
CA PHE A 106 0.63 -17.19 -13.88
C PHE A 106 0.27 -15.85 -13.22
N ILE A 107 1.28 -15.13 -12.71
CA ILE A 107 1.08 -13.84 -12.04
C ILE A 107 0.45 -12.82 -13.00
N GLU A 108 1.01 -12.67 -14.20
CA GLU A 108 0.51 -11.67 -15.16
C GLU A 108 -0.92 -12.03 -15.64
N LEU A 109 -1.21 -13.31 -15.86
CA LEU A 109 -2.54 -13.77 -16.27
C LEU A 109 -3.59 -13.41 -15.21
N PHE A 110 -3.40 -13.84 -13.95
CA PHE A 110 -4.42 -13.61 -12.92
C PHE A 110 -4.52 -12.16 -12.46
N ARG A 111 -3.46 -11.37 -12.57
CA ARG A 111 -3.51 -9.91 -12.32
C ARG A 111 -4.19 -9.12 -13.44
N SER A 112 -4.19 -9.62 -14.66
CA SER A 112 -4.89 -8.96 -15.77
C SER A 112 -6.38 -9.25 -15.79
N LEU A 113 -6.84 -10.31 -15.11
CA LEU A 113 -8.25 -10.64 -15.00
C LEU A 113 -8.91 -9.85 -13.84
N PRO A 114 -10.12 -9.31 -14.05
CA PRO A 114 -10.89 -8.76 -12.94
C PRO A 114 -11.14 -9.83 -11.86
N LEU A 115 -10.88 -9.50 -10.58
CA LEU A 115 -11.03 -10.43 -9.45
C LEU A 115 -12.42 -11.11 -9.44
N LEU A 116 -13.48 -10.34 -9.68
CA LEU A 116 -14.85 -10.87 -9.73
C LEU A 116 -15.01 -12.01 -10.75
N ILE A 117 -14.42 -11.84 -11.94
CA ILE A 117 -14.45 -12.86 -12.99
C ILE A 117 -13.72 -14.12 -12.56
N THR A 118 -12.58 -13.95 -11.89
CA THR A 118 -11.80 -15.08 -11.35
C THR A 118 -12.61 -15.88 -10.33
N ILE A 119 -13.26 -15.20 -9.36
CA ILE A 119 -14.11 -15.86 -8.36
C ILE A 119 -15.27 -16.61 -9.04
N TYR A 120 -15.97 -15.94 -9.95
CA TYR A 120 -17.13 -16.48 -10.64
C TYR A 120 -16.77 -17.69 -11.52
N ALA A 121 -15.67 -17.61 -12.26
CA ALA A 121 -15.19 -18.72 -13.09
C ALA A 121 -14.80 -19.96 -12.27
N ILE A 122 -14.16 -19.76 -11.09
CA ILE A 122 -13.83 -20.86 -10.19
C ILE A 122 -15.13 -21.49 -9.63
N TRP A 123 -16.08 -20.65 -9.25
CA TRP A 123 -17.34 -21.13 -8.72
C TRP A 123 -18.12 -21.95 -9.75
N VAL A 124 -18.39 -21.39 -10.94
CA VAL A 124 -19.18 -22.08 -11.98
C VAL A 124 -18.44 -23.28 -12.54
N GLY A 125 -17.11 -23.18 -12.72
CA GLY A 125 -16.33 -24.23 -13.38
C GLY A 125 -15.98 -25.41 -12.48
N PHE A 126 -15.86 -25.20 -11.16
CA PHE A 126 -15.26 -26.23 -10.30
C PHE A 126 -15.95 -26.40 -8.94
N LEU A 127 -16.57 -25.35 -8.36
CA LEU A 127 -16.98 -25.33 -6.96
C LEU A 127 -18.39 -24.78 -6.76
N THR A 128 -19.34 -25.14 -7.64
CA THR A 128 -20.71 -24.61 -7.64
C THR A 128 -21.42 -24.81 -6.29
N ASP A 129 -21.21 -25.97 -5.65
CA ASP A 129 -21.83 -26.32 -4.36
C ASP A 129 -21.02 -25.81 -3.14
N TYR A 130 -19.85 -25.26 -3.37
CA TYR A 130 -18.90 -24.88 -2.31
C TYR A 130 -18.50 -23.41 -2.41
N SER A 131 -19.48 -22.49 -2.29
CA SER A 131 -19.27 -21.04 -2.47
C SER A 131 -18.17 -20.45 -1.58
N MET A 132 -18.01 -20.92 -0.32
CA MET A 132 -16.93 -20.50 0.56
C MET A 132 -15.54 -20.81 -0.02
N TRP A 133 -15.36 -22.03 -0.53
CA TRP A 133 -14.08 -22.45 -1.11
C TRP A 133 -13.80 -21.75 -2.44
N ALA A 134 -14.83 -21.52 -3.24
CA ALA A 134 -14.72 -20.76 -4.49
C ALA A 134 -14.27 -19.30 -4.22
N LEU A 135 -14.88 -18.65 -3.23
CA LEU A 135 -14.50 -17.31 -2.81
C LEU A 135 -13.06 -17.28 -2.28
N ALA A 136 -12.74 -18.17 -1.34
CA ALA A 136 -11.41 -18.25 -0.75
C ALA A 136 -10.33 -18.55 -1.79
N ALA A 137 -10.57 -19.46 -2.74
CA ALA A 137 -9.63 -19.78 -3.80
C ALA A 137 -9.41 -18.60 -4.76
N GLY A 138 -10.49 -17.95 -5.22
CA GLY A 138 -10.39 -16.79 -6.11
C GLY A 138 -9.64 -15.62 -5.47
N LEU A 139 -9.96 -15.31 -4.21
CA LEU A 139 -9.25 -14.30 -3.42
C LEU A 139 -7.78 -14.68 -3.19
N SER A 140 -7.49 -15.97 -2.89
CA SER A 140 -6.13 -16.44 -2.67
C SER A 140 -5.27 -16.33 -3.92
N ILE A 141 -5.80 -16.71 -5.08
CA ILE A 141 -5.08 -16.66 -6.35
C ILE A 141 -4.77 -15.20 -6.72
N TYR A 142 -5.78 -14.34 -6.74
CA TYR A 142 -5.59 -12.96 -7.14
C TYR A 142 -4.67 -12.20 -6.18
N ASN A 143 -5.00 -12.21 -4.89
CA ASN A 143 -4.21 -11.50 -3.88
C ASN A 143 -2.83 -12.15 -3.68
N GLY A 144 -2.68 -13.46 -3.91
CA GLY A 144 -1.40 -14.14 -3.91
C GLY A 144 -0.47 -13.64 -5.03
N CYS A 145 -1.01 -13.41 -6.23
CA CYS A 145 -0.26 -12.79 -7.32
C CYS A 145 0.19 -11.36 -6.97
N VAL A 146 -0.66 -10.57 -6.32
CA VAL A 146 -0.29 -9.21 -5.87
C VAL A 146 0.78 -9.28 -4.76
N GLN A 147 0.62 -10.18 -3.79
CA GLN A 147 1.62 -10.39 -2.72
C GLN A 147 2.98 -10.86 -3.26
N ALA A 148 2.97 -11.69 -4.30
CA ALA A 148 4.20 -12.12 -4.97
C ALA A 148 5.00 -10.94 -5.53
N GLU A 149 4.33 -9.97 -6.15
CA GLU A 149 4.96 -8.76 -6.66
C GLU A 149 5.48 -7.85 -5.54
N VAL A 150 4.72 -7.71 -4.46
CA VAL A 150 5.16 -6.96 -3.27
C VAL A 150 6.44 -7.56 -2.70
N LEU A 151 6.50 -8.89 -2.54
CA LEU A 151 7.68 -9.58 -2.04
C LEU A 151 8.87 -9.46 -3.02
N ARG A 152 8.63 -9.62 -4.33
CA ARG A 152 9.66 -9.42 -5.37
C ARG A 152 10.23 -8.01 -5.34
N ALA A 153 9.37 -7.00 -5.26
CA ALA A 153 9.80 -5.61 -5.13
C ALA A 153 10.62 -5.38 -3.85
N GLY A 154 10.20 -6.00 -2.74
CA GLY A 154 10.93 -5.96 -1.48
C GLY A 154 12.32 -6.57 -1.56
N VAL A 155 12.47 -7.72 -2.21
CA VAL A 155 13.78 -8.37 -2.42
C VAL A 155 14.68 -7.48 -3.26
N ASN A 156 14.14 -6.89 -4.33
CA ASN A 156 14.92 -6.02 -5.22
C ASN A 156 15.30 -4.67 -4.58
N ALA A 157 14.58 -4.25 -3.53
CA ALA A 157 14.88 -3.03 -2.78
C ALA A 157 15.97 -3.21 -1.72
N VAL A 158 16.38 -4.45 -1.41
CA VAL A 158 17.49 -4.69 -0.47
C VAL A 158 18.81 -4.19 -1.11
N PRO A 159 19.64 -3.42 -0.39
CA PRO A 159 20.90 -2.91 -0.92
C PRO A 159 21.79 -4.05 -1.42
N ARG A 160 22.37 -3.89 -2.62
CA ARG A 160 23.19 -4.92 -3.29
C ARG A 160 24.35 -5.40 -2.44
N GLY A 161 24.97 -4.53 -1.63
CA GLY A 161 26.06 -4.90 -0.72
C GLY A 161 25.71 -6.03 0.25
N GLN A 162 24.41 -6.21 0.60
CA GLN A 162 23.98 -7.33 1.46
C GLN A 162 24.14 -8.68 0.75
N SER A 163 23.79 -8.76 -0.53
CA SER A 163 23.97 -9.97 -1.32
C SER A 163 25.44 -10.22 -1.67
N GLU A 164 26.20 -9.18 -1.99
CA GLU A 164 27.64 -9.25 -2.30
C GLU A 164 28.44 -9.75 -1.09
N ALA A 165 28.19 -9.20 0.10
CA ALA A 165 28.81 -9.66 1.35
C ALA A 165 28.49 -11.14 1.64
N ALA A 166 27.25 -11.57 1.43
CA ALA A 166 26.85 -12.95 1.63
C ALA A 166 27.55 -13.90 0.64
N TYR A 167 27.67 -13.49 -0.63
CA TYR A 167 28.45 -14.27 -1.62
C TYR A 167 29.94 -14.32 -1.30
N ALA A 168 30.54 -13.24 -0.79
CA ALA A 168 31.92 -13.21 -0.35
C ALA A 168 32.20 -14.19 0.80
N LEU A 169 31.17 -14.49 1.65
CA LEU A 169 31.24 -15.54 2.67
C LEU A 169 31.01 -16.97 2.12
N GLY A 170 30.91 -17.13 0.80
CA GLY A 170 30.71 -18.44 0.16
C GLY A 170 29.28 -18.97 0.20
N MET A 171 28.28 -18.15 0.54
CA MET A 171 26.88 -18.58 0.59
C MET A 171 26.34 -18.87 -0.82
N ARG A 172 25.60 -19.97 -0.97
CA ARG A 172 24.89 -20.30 -2.21
C ARG A 172 23.70 -19.35 -2.40
N LYS A 173 23.27 -19.11 -3.64
CA LYS A 173 22.18 -18.20 -3.98
C LYS A 173 20.91 -18.46 -3.18
N THR A 174 20.53 -19.73 -3.01
CA THR A 174 19.34 -20.08 -2.20
C THR A 174 19.52 -19.68 -0.74
N GLN A 175 20.73 -19.85 -0.17
CA GLN A 175 21.02 -19.43 1.20
C GLN A 175 20.95 -17.90 1.32
N VAL A 176 21.56 -17.16 0.37
CA VAL A 176 21.46 -15.70 0.33
C VAL A 176 19.99 -15.25 0.26
N MET A 177 19.18 -15.88 -0.61
CA MET A 177 17.78 -15.55 -0.76
C MET A 177 17.00 -15.78 0.53
N VAL A 178 17.10 -16.98 1.13
CA VAL A 178 16.28 -17.38 2.29
C VAL A 178 16.76 -16.73 3.59
N THR A 179 18.09 -16.63 3.79
CA THR A 179 18.66 -16.20 5.07
C THR A 179 18.91 -14.70 5.15
N VAL A 180 19.21 -14.04 4.01
CA VAL A 180 19.60 -12.62 3.98
C VAL A 180 18.53 -11.75 3.36
N LEU A 181 18.10 -12.04 2.12
CA LEU A 181 17.24 -11.13 1.35
C LEU A 181 15.77 -11.24 1.77
N MET A 182 15.20 -12.44 1.84
CA MET A 182 13.78 -12.64 2.11
C MET A 182 13.36 -12.11 3.49
N PRO A 183 14.08 -12.34 4.60
CA PRO A 183 13.70 -11.78 5.90
C PRO A 183 13.74 -10.25 5.93
N GLN A 184 14.69 -9.63 5.20
CA GLN A 184 14.77 -8.19 5.09
C GLN A 184 13.64 -7.63 4.21
N ALA A 185 13.36 -8.28 3.07
CA ALA A 185 12.27 -7.93 2.16
C ALA A 185 10.90 -7.99 2.86
N VAL A 186 10.61 -9.11 3.56
CA VAL A 186 9.35 -9.26 4.31
C VAL A 186 9.19 -8.15 5.35
N ARG A 187 10.24 -7.87 6.12
CA ARG A 187 10.18 -6.81 7.15
C ARG A 187 9.97 -5.42 6.55
N SER A 188 10.62 -5.11 5.43
CA SER A 188 10.47 -3.80 4.76
C SER A 188 9.11 -3.65 4.09
N MET A 189 8.53 -4.75 3.57
CA MET A 189 7.23 -4.75 2.88
C MET A 189 6.06 -5.08 3.81
N LEU A 190 6.30 -5.35 5.10
CA LEU A 190 5.25 -5.71 6.05
C LEU A 190 4.05 -4.73 6.04
N PRO A 191 4.24 -3.39 6.02
CA PRO A 191 3.10 -2.47 5.92
C PRO A 191 2.27 -2.69 4.65
N THR A 192 2.93 -2.90 3.52
CA THR A 192 2.26 -3.15 2.23
C THR A 192 1.53 -4.49 2.22
N ILE A 193 2.15 -5.55 2.77
CA ILE A 193 1.54 -6.88 2.92
C ILE A 193 0.24 -6.77 3.74
N ILE A 194 0.28 -6.05 4.85
CA ILE A 194 -0.89 -5.89 5.73
C ILE A 194 -1.95 -5.01 5.07
N SER A 195 -1.57 -3.94 4.38
CA SER A 195 -2.52 -3.14 3.60
C SER A 195 -3.24 -4.00 2.55
N GLN A 196 -2.55 -4.95 1.93
CA GLN A 196 -3.17 -5.88 0.99
C GLN A 196 -4.13 -6.86 1.67
N LEU A 197 -3.88 -7.27 2.92
CA LEU A 197 -4.84 -8.07 3.69
C LEU A 197 -6.12 -7.27 4.00
N VAL A 198 -6.03 -5.95 4.25
CA VAL A 198 -7.22 -5.10 4.39
C VAL A 198 -8.01 -5.03 3.09
N VAL A 199 -7.33 -4.98 1.94
CA VAL A 199 -7.98 -5.09 0.62
C VAL A 199 -8.68 -6.45 0.49
N THR A 200 -8.00 -7.55 0.79
CA THR A 200 -8.58 -8.91 0.77
C THR A 200 -9.84 -9.00 1.65
N LEU A 201 -9.85 -8.37 2.82
CA LEU A 201 -11.04 -8.33 3.69
C LEU A 201 -12.22 -7.62 3.02
N LYS A 202 -11.99 -6.50 2.35
CA LYS A 202 -13.04 -5.78 1.59
C LYS A 202 -13.54 -6.61 0.41
N ASP A 203 -12.64 -7.30 -0.27
CA ASP A 203 -12.94 -8.11 -1.44
C ASP A 203 -13.78 -9.35 -1.10
N THR A 204 -13.87 -9.76 0.18
CA THR A 204 -14.81 -10.83 0.59
C THR A 204 -16.26 -10.48 0.27
N SER A 205 -16.60 -9.19 0.20
CA SER A 205 -17.93 -8.74 -0.21
C SER A 205 -18.32 -9.18 -1.63
N LEU A 206 -17.35 -9.50 -2.51
CA LEU A 206 -17.63 -10.06 -3.84
C LEU A 206 -18.29 -11.44 -3.77
N GLY A 207 -18.27 -12.08 -2.61
CA GLY A 207 -19.00 -13.33 -2.34
C GLY A 207 -20.50 -13.25 -2.58
N PHE A 208 -21.10 -12.03 -2.57
CA PHE A 208 -22.52 -11.86 -2.85
C PHE A 208 -22.92 -12.34 -4.28
N ILE A 209 -22.02 -12.27 -5.25
CA ILE A 209 -22.26 -12.70 -6.62
C ILE A 209 -22.45 -14.22 -6.72
N ILE A 210 -21.75 -14.96 -5.88
CA ILE A 210 -21.81 -16.44 -5.81
C ILE A 210 -22.70 -16.94 -4.67
N LEU A 211 -23.57 -16.07 -4.15
CA LEU A 211 -24.55 -16.33 -3.09
C LEU A 211 -23.92 -16.83 -1.79
N TYR A 212 -22.65 -16.52 -1.55
CA TYR A 212 -22.00 -16.82 -0.27
C TYR A 212 -22.61 -15.92 0.82
N PRO A 213 -23.05 -16.46 1.98
CA PRO A 213 -23.78 -15.72 3.00
C PRO A 213 -22.86 -14.83 3.87
N GLU A 214 -22.07 -13.97 3.21
CA GLU A 214 -21.25 -12.96 3.86
C GLU A 214 -22.10 -11.69 4.17
N LEU A 215 -21.48 -10.70 4.78
CA LEU A 215 -22.18 -9.51 5.28
C LEU A 215 -22.98 -8.78 4.20
N LEU A 216 -22.46 -8.58 2.98
CA LEU A 216 -23.17 -7.84 1.92
C LEU A 216 -24.34 -8.65 1.35
N GLN A 217 -24.16 -9.95 1.13
CA GLN A 217 -25.23 -10.84 0.68
C GLN A 217 -26.36 -10.89 1.73
N THR A 218 -25.99 -11.03 3.01
CA THR A 218 -26.97 -11.05 4.09
C THR A 218 -27.69 -9.69 4.21
N ALA A 219 -26.98 -8.56 4.03
CA ALA A 219 -27.61 -7.24 3.97
C ALA A 219 -28.69 -7.16 2.88
N ARG A 220 -28.38 -7.65 1.68
CA ARG A 220 -29.32 -7.68 0.56
C ARG A 220 -30.53 -8.56 0.87
N LEU A 221 -30.32 -9.74 1.45
CA LEU A 221 -31.42 -10.65 1.82
C LEU A 221 -32.31 -10.03 2.91
N ILE A 222 -31.75 -9.43 3.96
CA ILE A 222 -32.50 -8.72 5.00
C ILE A 222 -33.32 -7.60 4.35
N ALA A 223 -32.68 -6.74 3.55
CA ALA A 223 -33.34 -5.60 2.94
C ALA A 223 -34.44 -6.02 1.97
N SER A 224 -34.25 -7.06 1.14
CA SER A 224 -35.23 -7.49 0.14
C SER A 224 -36.38 -8.31 0.72
N ASN A 225 -36.21 -8.94 1.89
CA ASN A 225 -37.23 -9.81 2.51
C ASN A 225 -37.96 -9.11 3.68
N THR A 226 -37.58 -7.89 4.04
CA THR A 226 -38.22 -7.11 5.10
C THR A 226 -38.90 -5.91 4.50
N LEU A 227 -40.19 -5.75 4.78
CA LEU A 227 -40.96 -4.58 4.35
C LEU A 227 -41.35 -3.79 5.60
N VAL A 228 -41.03 -2.50 5.61
CA VAL A 228 -41.38 -1.54 6.68
C VAL A 228 -42.12 -0.36 6.07
N ASN A 229 -43.36 -0.12 6.45
CA ASN A 229 -44.19 0.94 5.88
C ASN A 229 -44.18 0.94 4.33
N GLU A 230 -44.39 -0.22 3.73
CA GLU A 230 -44.37 -0.43 2.27
C GLU A 230 -43.04 -0.13 1.57
N GLN A 231 -41.94 0.03 2.33
CA GLN A 231 -40.58 0.29 1.81
C GLN A 231 -39.58 -0.74 2.26
N TYR A 232 -38.57 -0.96 1.44
CA TYR A 232 -37.47 -1.85 1.74
C TYR A 232 -36.35 -1.09 2.49
N PRO A 233 -35.83 -1.58 3.63
CA PRO A 233 -34.84 -0.90 4.46
C PRO A 233 -33.40 -1.01 3.92
N TYR A 234 -33.20 -0.75 2.62
CA TYR A 234 -31.86 -0.85 2.03
C TYR A 234 -30.85 0.12 2.65
N VAL A 235 -31.28 1.37 2.91
CA VAL A 235 -30.39 2.42 3.42
C VAL A 235 -29.90 2.09 4.83
N SER A 236 -30.79 1.73 5.74
CA SER A 236 -30.44 1.36 7.11
C SER A 236 -29.57 0.11 7.13
N THR A 237 -29.94 -0.92 6.34
CA THR A 237 -29.19 -2.19 6.30
C THR A 237 -27.77 -2.00 5.72
N ILE A 238 -27.64 -1.28 4.60
CA ILE A 238 -26.32 -1.01 4.00
C ILE A 238 -25.48 -0.14 4.95
N THR A 239 -26.08 0.81 5.66
CA THR A 239 -25.35 1.66 6.61
C THR A 239 -24.80 0.84 7.78
N VAL A 240 -25.60 -0.05 8.37
CA VAL A 240 -25.15 -0.92 9.46
C VAL A 240 -24.02 -1.85 8.99
N ILE A 241 -24.22 -2.54 7.88
CA ILE A 241 -23.21 -3.47 7.34
C ILE A 241 -21.95 -2.73 6.91
N GLY A 242 -22.08 -1.58 6.25
CA GLY A 242 -20.94 -0.72 5.89
C GLY A 242 -20.15 -0.27 7.11
N THR A 243 -20.84 0.08 8.20
CA THR A 243 -20.18 0.43 9.47
C THR A 243 -19.42 -0.75 10.05
N ILE A 244 -19.98 -1.97 9.99
CA ILE A 244 -19.29 -3.19 10.43
C ILE A 244 -18.03 -3.41 9.57
N TYR A 245 -18.10 -3.30 8.24
CA TYR A 245 -16.92 -3.43 7.38
C TYR A 245 -15.86 -2.36 7.68
N ILE A 246 -16.26 -1.11 7.90
CA ILE A 246 -15.33 -0.05 8.28
C ILE A 246 -14.65 -0.38 9.61
N ALA A 247 -15.42 -0.81 10.61
CA ALA A 247 -14.87 -1.22 11.92
C ALA A 247 -13.86 -2.37 11.78
N LEU A 248 -14.18 -3.41 11.01
CA LEU A 248 -13.27 -4.52 10.73
C LEU A 248 -11.97 -4.06 10.05
N CYS A 249 -12.08 -3.20 9.04
CA CYS A 249 -10.92 -2.65 8.33
C CYS A 249 -10.04 -1.80 9.25
N LEU A 250 -10.65 -0.97 10.09
CA LEU A 250 -9.92 -0.15 11.07
C LEU A 250 -9.26 -1.01 12.14
N LEU A 251 -9.92 -2.06 12.63
CA LEU A 251 -9.34 -3.01 13.57
C LEU A 251 -8.13 -3.73 12.96
N LEU A 252 -8.26 -4.24 11.74
CA LEU A 252 -7.17 -4.89 11.05
C LEU A 252 -6.01 -3.94 10.77
N SER A 253 -6.28 -2.70 10.33
CA SER A 253 -5.27 -1.67 10.09
C SER A 253 -4.56 -1.24 11.38
N SER A 254 -5.30 -1.13 12.48
CA SER A 254 -4.72 -0.77 13.79
C SER A 254 -3.82 -1.89 14.34
N LEU A 255 -4.25 -3.15 14.21
CA LEU A 255 -3.46 -4.32 14.55
C LEU A 255 -2.15 -4.35 13.73
N ALA A 256 -2.26 -4.06 12.44
CA ALA A 256 -1.15 -3.92 11.52
C ALA A 256 -0.12 -2.90 11.99
N THR A 257 -0.59 -1.69 12.26
CA THR A 257 0.26 -0.59 12.73
C THR A 257 0.92 -0.92 14.10
N TRP A 258 0.19 -1.62 14.97
CA TRP A 258 0.72 -2.07 16.25
C TRP A 258 1.85 -3.10 16.08
N ILE A 259 1.67 -4.11 15.22
CA ILE A 259 2.70 -5.11 14.89
C ILE A 259 3.95 -4.43 14.31
N GLU A 260 3.76 -3.50 13.37
CA GLU A 260 4.85 -2.74 12.74
C GLU A 260 5.64 -1.93 13.78
N LYS A 261 4.96 -1.16 14.63
CA LYS A 261 5.59 -0.36 15.68
C LYS A 261 6.38 -1.22 16.67
N ARG A 262 5.85 -2.40 17.01
CA ARG A 262 6.55 -3.35 17.89
C ARG A 262 7.81 -3.92 17.23
N GLY A 263 7.76 -4.25 15.94
CA GLY A 263 8.92 -4.70 15.17
C GLY A 263 10.01 -3.63 15.02
N ARG A 264 9.63 -2.35 14.86
CA ARG A 264 10.60 -1.24 14.80
C ARG A 264 11.28 -0.96 16.14
N ARG A 265 10.56 -1.04 17.27
CA ARG A 265 11.13 -0.85 18.61
C ARG A 265 12.19 -1.90 18.98
N ALA A 266 11.99 -3.14 18.55
CA ALA A 266 12.99 -4.20 18.74
C ALA A 266 14.29 -3.94 17.96
N LYS A 267 14.28 -3.13 16.90
CA LYS A 267 15.44 -2.79 16.09
C LYS A 267 16.26 -1.61 16.64
N ASN A 268 15.60 -0.65 17.32
CA ASN A 268 16.26 0.51 17.91
C ASN A 268 17.00 0.19 19.23
N GLY A 269 16.87 -1.01 19.76
CA GLY A 269 17.62 -1.50 20.94
C GLY A 269 19.01 -2.04 20.63
N ILE A 270 19.36 -2.23 19.34
CA ILE A 270 20.71 -2.59 18.92
C ILE A 270 21.37 -1.29 18.47
N ALA A 271 21.95 -0.55 19.40
CA ALA A 271 22.85 0.56 19.10
C ALA A 271 23.99 -0.02 18.25
N VAL A 272 24.01 0.34 16.96
CA VAL A 272 25.22 0.14 16.13
C VAL A 272 26.29 0.99 16.83
N ALA A 273 27.28 0.33 17.42
CA ALA A 273 28.45 1.01 17.94
C ALA A 273 28.98 1.93 16.82
N PRO A 274 29.29 3.21 17.13
CA PRO A 274 29.86 4.09 16.12
C PRO A 274 31.07 3.36 15.52
N ALA A 275 31.15 3.35 14.20
CA ALA A 275 32.30 2.76 13.50
C ALA A 275 33.54 3.34 14.14
N VAL A 276 34.39 2.47 14.71
CA VAL A 276 35.69 2.84 15.20
C VAL A 276 36.41 3.49 14.04
N GLN A 277 36.58 4.81 14.10
CA GLN A 277 37.41 5.52 13.17
C GLN A 277 38.79 4.86 13.23
N ALA A 278 39.25 4.31 12.12
CA ALA A 278 40.57 3.77 12.03
C ALA A 278 41.60 4.84 12.47
N PRO A 279 42.52 4.56 13.41
CA PRO A 279 43.52 5.52 13.79
C PRO A 279 44.46 5.74 12.59
N GLY A 280 44.35 6.90 11.92
CA GLY A 280 45.25 7.22 10.84
C GLY A 280 44.76 8.15 9.73
N THR A 281 43.62 8.75 9.81
CA THR A 281 43.32 9.90 8.92
C THR A 281 43.98 11.16 9.50
N ILE A 282 45.15 11.50 8.97
CA ILE A 282 45.80 12.79 9.18
C ILE A 282 44.87 13.86 8.63
N ASP A 283 44.39 14.75 9.50
CA ASP A 283 43.61 15.91 9.14
C ASP A 283 44.49 16.83 8.29
N ALA A 284 44.29 16.81 6.96
CA ALA A 284 44.99 17.66 5.98
C ALA A 284 44.45 19.11 5.97
N THR A 285 43.74 19.53 7.00
CA THR A 285 43.14 20.88 7.09
C THR A 285 43.71 21.78 8.19
N ALA A 286 44.81 21.37 8.87
CA ALA A 286 45.50 22.23 9.84
C ALA A 286 46.82 22.74 9.29
N GLY A 287 46.80 23.37 8.12
CA GLY A 287 47.89 24.16 7.55
C GLY A 287 47.39 25.61 7.34
N THR A 288 47.20 26.36 8.41
CA THR A 288 47.08 27.79 8.35
C THR A 288 48.45 28.38 8.00
N PHE A 289 48.64 28.68 6.75
CA PHE A 289 49.72 29.64 6.36
C PHE A 289 49.28 31.01 6.86
N GLY A 290 50.07 31.52 7.80
CA GLY A 290 49.96 32.88 8.29
C GLY A 290 50.15 33.88 7.17
N THR A 291 49.23 34.80 7.04
CA THR A 291 49.36 36.03 6.24
C THR A 291 50.34 36.97 6.95
N PRO A 292 51.43 37.46 6.28
CA PRO A 292 52.21 38.57 6.76
C PRO A 292 51.40 39.90 6.55
N GLY A 293 51.36 40.73 7.54
CA GLY A 293 50.76 42.07 7.53
C GLY A 293 51.47 43.04 6.61
N PRO A 294 50.82 44.21 6.30
CA PRO A 294 51.30 45.15 5.32
C PRO A 294 52.23 46.17 6.01
N ASP A 295 53.48 46.26 5.52
CA ASP A 295 54.31 47.42 5.76
C ASP A 295 54.91 47.95 4.45
N ALA A 296 54.46 49.17 4.18
CA ALA A 296 55.09 50.35 3.63
C ALA A 296 56.24 50.24 2.61
N GLY A 297 56.03 50.86 1.50
CA GLY A 297 57.05 51.77 0.94
C GLY A 297 57.55 51.48 -0.47
N GLY A 298 57.20 52.39 -1.39
CA GLY A 298 58.18 52.89 -2.33
C GLY A 298 58.11 52.53 -3.79
N ALA A 299 57.49 53.42 -4.56
CA ALA A 299 58.06 54.04 -5.79
C ALA A 299 58.50 53.13 -6.98
N GLY A 300 57.88 53.42 -8.14
CA GLY A 300 58.70 53.66 -9.35
C GLY A 300 58.47 52.68 -10.51
N GLY A 301 58.01 53.26 -11.64
CA GLY A 301 58.47 52.86 -12.94
C GLY A 301 57.48 52.23 -13.92
N ALA A 302 56.82 53.00 -14.70
CA ALA A 302 56.72 53.10 -16.18
C ALA A 302 57.01 51.83 -17.02
N GLY A 303 56.13 51.57 -18.02
CA GLY A 303 56.46 50.82 -19.21
C GLY A 303 55.26 50.05 -19.79
N THR A 304 54.43 50.72 -20.60
CA THR A 304 54.22 50.66 -22.09
C THR A 304 54.19 49.26 -22.70
N GLY A 305 53.11 49.01 -23.48
CA GLY A 305 53.19 48.14 -24.66
C GLY A 305 52.06 47.15 -24.75
N THR A 306 50.98 47.49 -25.42
CA THR A 306 50.54 47.20 -26.81
C THR A 306 50.14 45.74 -27.13
N ASP A 307 48.93 45.66 -27.60
CA ASP A 307 48.41 44.98 -28.78
C ASP A 307 48.28 43.45 -28.88
N GLY A 308 47.11 43.12 -29.40
CA GLY A 308 46.88 41.98 -30.27
C GLY A 308 45.70 41.12 -29.86
N ALA A 309 44.48 41.37 -30.27
CA ALA A 309 43.77 41.02 -31.51
C ALA A 309 43.72 39.53 -31.88
N GLY A 310 42.47 39.10 -32.12
CA GLY A 310 42.11 37.91 -32.91
C GLY A 310 41.51 36.78 -32.07
N GLY A 311 40.26 36.32 -32.22
CA GLY A 311 39.52 36.21 -33.45
C GLY A 311 39.17 34.72 -33.70
N GLY A 312 37.89 34.43 -33.92
CA GLY A 312 37.46 33.14 -34.47
C GLY A 312 36.84 32.21 -33.42
N GLY A 313 35.57 31.84 -33.35
CA GLY A 313 34.60 31.65 -34.41
C GLY A 313 34.62 30.22 -34.91
N VAL A 314 33.49 29.50 -34.75
CA VAL A 314 32.89 28.43 -35.55
C VAL A 314 32.25 27.37 -34.68
N THR A 315 30.92 27.37 -34.49
CA THR A 315 29.82 26.55 -35.06
C THR A 315 30.11 25.08 -35.33
N ASN A 316 29.23 24.28 -34.83
CA ASN A 316 28.42 23.22 -35.42
C ASN A 316 28.35 21.93 -34.62
N ASN A 317 27.22 21.56 -34.51
CA ASN A 317 26.23 20.47 -34.54
C ASN A 317 25.85 19.94 -33.21
#